data_32047d47ceea940971de72c10bd88cb3
#
_entry.id   32047d47ceea940971de72c10bd88cb3
#
_cell.length_a   1.000
_cell.length_b   1.000
_cell.length_c   1.000
_cell.angle_alpha   90.00
_cell.angle_beta   90.00
_cell.angle_gamma   90.00
#
_symmetry.space_group_name_H-M   'P 1'
#
loop_
_entity.id
_entity.type
_entity.pdbx_description
1 polymer ?
#
loop_
_entity_poly.entity_id
_entity_poly.type
_entity_poly.pdbx_seq_one_letter_code
_entity_poly.pdbx_strand_id
1 'polypeptide(L)'
;ILVLGIMTGIFTPTECSVVAAMYCVILAICLKRFSFKMLTKALKDTLASAGMSMCLCATGLVFNWVIVTSGLIGFMTTLLMSLGNKIIILLVLNAMLLFLGCFIGSMQILIMVAPLLMNLATALGMSYVQMGVMAVLNVTLGLITPPMAPALFVTAKATGNKFETALKYTVQFLIPMFITLMITTFWEPLTMFLPRLLGSM
;
A
#
# COMPACT_ATOMS: atom_id res chain seq x y z
N ILE A 1 -3.52 -18.73 5.43
CA ILE A 1 -4.10 -18.15 6.66
C ILE A 1 -4.55 -16.72 6.38
N LEU A 2 -3.64 -15.80 6.02
CA LEU A 2 -3.98 -14.37 5.85
C LEU A 2 -5.06 -14.15 4.80
N VAL A 3 -4.84 -14.61 3.56
CA VAL A 3 -5.75 -14.35 2.45
C VAL A 3 -7.13 -14.99 2.70
N LEU A 4 -7.18 -16.27 3.02
CA LEU A 4 -8.43 -16.96 3.26
C LEU A 4 -9.17 -16.41 4.49
N GLY A 5 -8.47 -16.12 5.59
CA GLY A 5 -9.09 -15.60 6.81
C GLY A 5 -9.78 -14.24 6.61
N ILE A 6 -9.18 -13.37 5.81
CA ILE A 6 -9.76 -12.05 5.48
C ILE A 6 -10.90 -12.19 4.46
N MET A 7 -10.70 -12.98 3.39
CA MET A 7 -11.72 -13.15 2.34
C MET A 7 -13.01 -13.82 2.84
N THR A 8 -12.90 -14.74 3.78
CA THR A 8 -14.08 -15.39 4.40
C THR A 8 -14.78 -14.51 5.44
N GLY A 9 -14.20 -13.36 5.80
CA GLY A 9 -14.74 -12.47 6.83
C GLY A 9 -14.71 -13.04 8.26
N ILE A 10 -14.00 -14.17 8.47
CA ILE A 10 -13.90 -14.82 9.80
C ILE A 10 -13.00 -13.99 10.72
N PHE A 11 -11.94 -13.41 10.16
CA PHE A 11 -10.95 -12.63 10.90
C PHE A 11 -10.74 -11.23 10.29
N THR A 12 -10.55 -10.26 11.15
CA THR A 12 -10.03 -8.95 10.74
C THR A 12 -8.55 -9.06 10.31
N PRO A 13 -8.01 -8.11 9.51
CA PRO A 13 -6.59 -8.13 9.12
C PRO A 13 -5.62 -8.20 10.30
N THR A 14 -5.97 -7.55 11.42
CA THR A 14 -5.18 -7.56 12.65
C THR A 14 -5.20 -8.93 13.33
N GLU A 15 -6.36 -9.55 13.46
CA GLU A 15 -6.51 -10.91 14.02
C GLU A 15 -5.78 -11.94 13.16
N CYS A 16 -5.91 -11.86 11.83
CA CYS A 16 -5.16 -12.72 10.91
C CYS A 16 -3.65 -12.60 11.11
N SER A 17 -3.15 -11.40 11.36
CA SER A 17 -1.73 -11.16 11.61
C SER A 17 -1.26 -11.82 12.91
N VAL A 18 -2.08 -11.77 13.97
CA VAL A 18 -1.79 -12.44 15.24
C VAL A 18 -1.78 -13.97 15.06
N VAL A 19 -2.77 -14.53 14.38
CA VAL A 19 -2.84 -15.97 14.07
C VAL A 19 -1.63 -16.42 13.26
N ALA A 20 -1.21 -15.64 12.25
CA ALA A 20 -0.03 -15.94 11.46
C ALA A 20 1.26 -15.90 12.29
N ALA A 21 1.41 -14.92 13.19
CA ALA A 21 2.55 -14.83 14.08
C ALA A 21 2.61 -16.03 15.05
N MET A 22 1.48 -16.40 15.64
CA MET A 22 1.38 -17.59 16.50
C MET A 22 1.74 -18.87 15.74
N TYR A 23 1.24 -19.01 14.52
CA TYR A 23 1.58 -20.14 13.64
C TYR A 23 3.09 -20.23 13.38
N CYS A 24 3.76 -19.10 13.12
CA CYS A 24 5.22 -19.08 12.96
C CYS A 24 5.97 -19.52 14.21
N VAL A 25 5.50 -19.12 15.40
CA VAL A 25 6.09 -19.57 16.69
C VAL A 25 5.90 -21.07 16.88
N ILE A 26 4.70 -21.60 16.64
CA ILE A 26 4.39 -23.03 16.73
C ILE A 26 5.28 -23.82 15.76
N LEU A 27 5.41 -23.38 14.51
CA LEU A 27 6.31 -24.01 13.53
C LEU A 27 7.77 -24.04 14.01
N ALA A 28 8.26 -22.94 14.57
CA ALA A 28 9.62 -22.87 15.10
C ALA A 28 9.85 -23.88 16.22
N ILE A 29 8.85 -24.09 17.09
CA ILE A 29 8.89 -25.10 18.16
C ILE A 29 8.87 -26.52 17.56
N CYS A 30 7.95 -26.81 16.62
CA CYS A 30 7.84 -28.13 15.98
C CYS A 30 9.12 -28.51 15.22
N LEU A 31 9.76 -27.54 14.56
CA LEU A 31 11.02 -27.74 13.83
C LEU A 31 12.25 -27.74 14.75
N LYS A 32 12.07 -27.69 16.08
CA LYS A 32 13.15 -27.63 17.08
C LYS A 32 14.17 -26.49 16.83
N ARG A 33 13.73 -25.41 16.21
CA ARG A 33 14.54 -24.20 15.92
C ARG A 33 14.16 -23.01 16.80
N PHE A 34 13.28 -23.22 17.78
CA PHE A 34 12.85 -22.17 18.71
C PHE A 34 13.97 -21.82 19.68
N SER A 35 14.25 -20.53 19.82
CA SER A 35 15.14 -19.98 20.83
C SER A 35 14.49 -18.75 21.45
N PHE A 36 14.51 -18.68 22.80
CA PHE A 36 13.97 -17.53 23.52
C PHE A 36 14.73 -16.23 23.17
N LYS A 37 16.03 -16.34 22.90
CA LYS A 37 16.86 -15.22 22.45
C LYS A 37 16.42 -14.71 21.07
N MET A 38 16.03 -15.61 20.17
CA MET A 38 15.50 -15.26 18.86
C MET A 38 14.15 -14.57 18.96
N LEU A 39 13.25 -15.07 19.82
CA LEU A 39 11.94 -14.47 20.06
C LEU A 39 12.06 -13.05 20.63
N THR A 40 12.89 -12.87 21.67
CA THR A 40 13.09 -11.53 22.27
C THR A 40 13.73 -10.54 21.29
N LYS A 41 14.64 -11.00 20.43
CA LYS A 41 15.20 -10.18 19.36
C LYS A 41 14.12 -9.78 18.37
N ALA A 42 13.33 -10.73 17.86
CA ALA A 42 12.25 -10.46 16.93
C ALA A 42 11.22 -9.48 17.51
N LEU A 43 10.85 -9.62 18.79
CA LEU A 43 9.95 -8.69 19.48
C LEU A 43 10.55 -7.27 19.56
N LYS A 44 11.82 -7.13 19.91
CA LYS A 44 12.50 -5.83 19.95
C LYS A 44 12.55 -5.16 18.59
N ASP A 45 12.90 -5.91 17.55
CA ASP A 45 12.98 -5.42 16.18
C ASP A 45 11.59 -5.02 15.66
N THR A 46 10.55 -5.78 16.03
CA THR A 46 9.15 -5.46 15.69
C THR A 46 8.68 -4.20 16.41
N LEU A 47 8.95 -4.06 17.71
CA LEU A 47 8.59 -2.87 18.48
C LEU A 47 9.27 -1.61 17.94
N ALA A 48 10.54 -1.69 17.57
CA ALA A 48 11.25 -0.56 16.96
C ALA A 48 10.65 -0.16 15.61
N SER A 49 10.36 -1.15 14.75
CA SER A 49 9.75 -0.90 13.44
C SER A 49 8.32 -0.38 13.54
N ALA A 50 7.51 -0.94 14.44
CA ALA A 50 6.14 -0.48 14.69
C ALA A 50 6.12 0.94 15.27
N GLY A 51 6.99 1.24 16.24
CA GLY A 51 7.10 2.58 16.81
C GLY A 51 7.49 3.64 15.78
N MET A 52 8.44 3.33 14.90
CA MET A 52 8.81 4.22 13.80
C MET A 52 7.65 4.44 12.83
N SER A 53 6.95 3.37 12.45
CA SER A 53 5.78 3.47 11.57
C SER A 53 4.63 4.27 12.19
N MET A 54 4.35 4.09 13.48
CA MET A 54 3.33 4.85 14.19
C MET A 54 3.70 6.34 14.30
N CYS A 55 4.95 6.67 14.53
CA CYS A 55 5.42 8.06 14.56
C CYS A 55 5.23 8.73 13.19
N LEU A 56 5.58 8.04 12.11
CA LEU A 56 5.36 8.53 10.75
C LEU A 56 3.86 8.69 10.42
N CYS A 57 3.01 7.75 10.86
CA CYS A 57 1.56 7.86 10.68
C CYS A 57 1.00 9.06 11.45
N ALA A 58 1.42 9.28 12.70
CA ALA A 58 1.00 10.43 13.49
C ALA A 58 1.37 11.76 12.83
N THR A 59 2.60 11.86 12.33
CA THR A 59 3.05 13.04 11.57
C THR A 59 2.23 13.23 10.29
N GLY A 60 1.93 12.13 9.59
CA GLY A 60 1.08 12.14 8.39
C GLY A 60 -0.34 12.63 8.66
N LEU A 61 -0.93 12.28 9.82
CA LEU A 61 -2.26 12.76 10.22
C LEU A 61 -2.27 14.27 10.49
N VAL A 62 -1.24 14.80 11.15
CA VAL A 62 -1.09 16.25 11.36
C VAL A 62 -0.97 16.97 10.01
N PHE A 63 -0.15 16.43 9.11
CA PHE A 63 0.02 16.98 7.77
C PHE A 63 -1.29 16.93 6.96
N ASN A 64 -2.03 15.84 7.05
CA ASN A 64 -3.35 15.71 6.43
C ASN A 64 -4.33 16.77 6.95
N TRP A 65 -4.36 17.00 8.25
CA TRP A 65 -5.20 18.07 8.84
C TRP A 65 -4.87 19.45 8.25
N VAL A 66 -3.59 19.78 8.11
CA VAL A 66 -3.15 21.04 7.49
C VAL A 66 -3.60 21.11 6.01
N ILE A 67 -3.44 20.04 5.24
CA ILE A 67 -3.87 19.99 3.83
C ILE A 67 -5.39 20.22 3.71
N VAL A 68 -6.17 19.56 4.56
CA VAL A 68 -7.64 19.68 4.53
C VAL A 68 -8.08 21.11 4.90
N THR A 69 -7.50 21.66 5.95
CA THR A 69 -7.89 23.01 6.45
C THR A 69 -7.37 24.14 5.56
N SER A 70 -6.26 23.97 4.87
CA SER A 70 -5.71 24.98 3.96
C SER A 70 -6.46 25.12 2.63
N GLY A 71 -7.46 24.26 2.35
CA GLY A 71 -8.15 24.24 1.06
C GLY A 71 -7.33 23.69 -0.10
N LEU A 72 -6.14 23.16 0.19
CA LEU A 72 -5.23 22.62 -0.83
C LEU A 72 -5.86 21.49 -1.63
N ILE A 73 -6.72 20.66 -1.00
CA ILE A 73 -7.45 19.58 -1.68
C ILE A 73 -8.34 20.15 -2.79
N GLY A 74 -9.09 21.19 -2.49
CA GLY A 74 -9.94 21.87 -3.48
C GLY A 74 -9.13 22.43 -4.66
N PHE A 75 -8.02 23.10 -4.34
CA PHE A 75 -7.08 23.61 -5.35
C PHE A 75 -6.51 22.49 -6.23
N MET A 76 -6.00 21.40 -5.63
CA MET A 76 -5.45 20.26 -6.36
C MET A 76 -6.52 19.56 -7.22
N THR A 77 -7.74 19.41 -6.68
CA THR A 77 -8.86 18.84 -7.44
C THR A 77 -9.18 19.72 -8.65
N THR A 78 -9.29 21.04 -8.48
CA THR A 78 -9.57 21.97 -9.57
C THR A 78 -8.44 21.96 -10.60
N LEU A 79 -7.19 21.94 -10.18
CA LEU A 79 -6.02 21.85 -11.05
C LEU A 79 -6.03 20.57 -11.89
N LEU A 80 -6.32 19.42 -11.27
CA LEU A 80 -6.43 18.15 -12.00
C LEU A 80 -7.62 18.15 -12.95
N MET A 81 -8.77 18.67 -12.52
CA MET A 81 -9.97 18.75 -13.36
C MET A 81 -9.80 19.71 -14.54
N SER A 82 -8.94 20.73 -14.43
CA SER A 82 -8.65 21.64 -15.54
C SER A 82 -7.98 20.95 -16.74
N LEU A 83 -7.42 19.74 -16.56
CA LEU A 83 -6.89 18.93 -17.65
C LEU A 83 -7.99 18.41 -18.61
N GLY A 84 -9.26 18.49 -18.22
CA GLY A 84 -10.43 18.28 -19.07
C GLY A 84 -10.66 16.83 -19.54
N ASN A 85 -9.67 15.95 -19.43
CA ASN A 85 -9.76 14.57 -19.90
C ASN A 85 -9.53 13.59 -18.74
N LYS A 86 -10.53 12.76 -18.46
CA LYS A 86 -10.49 11.74 -17.40
C LYS A 86 -9.24 10.85 -17.48
N ILE A 87 -8.82 10.46 -18.68
CA ILE A 87 -7.65 9.58 -18.87
C ILE A 87 -6.38 10.31 -18.43
N ILE A 88 -6.22 11.58 -18.82
CA ILE A 88 -5.04 12.38 -18.46
C ILE A 88 -5.01 12.60 -16.95
N ILE A 89 -6.13 12.92 -16.33
CA ILE A 89 -6.27 13.11 -14.89
C ILE A 89 -5.79 11.85 -14.13
N LEU A 90 -6.28 10.68 -14.54
CA LEU A 90 -5.91 9.41 -13.90
C LEU A 90 -4.44 9.05 -14.12
N LEU A 91 -3.87 9.33 -15.29
CA LEU A 91 -2.45 9.11 -15.57
C LEU A 91 -1.56 10.02 -14.72
N VAL A 92 -1.89 11.31 -14.62
CA VAL A 92 -1.18 12.27 -13.78
C VAL A 92 -1.28 11.89 -12.31
N LEU A 93 -2.46 11.48 -11.85
CA LEU A 93 -2.68 11.00 -10.49
C LEU A 93 -1.84 9.75 -10.21
N ASN A 94 -1.84 8.78 -11.13
CA ASN A 94 -1.00 7.59 -11.01
C ASN A 94 0.50 7.92 -10.94
N ALA A 95 0.98 8.82 -11.79
CA ALA A 95 2.37 9.26 -11.79
C ALA A 95 2.75 9.94 -10.46
N MET A 96 1.87 10.79 -9.94
CA MET A 96 2.07 11.46 -8.66
C MET A 96 2.10 10.47 -7.49
N LEU A 97 1.15 9.54 -7.42
CA LEU A 97 1.11 8.52 -6.37
C LEU A 97 2.33 7.59 -6.42
N LEU A 98 2.75 7.19 -7.62
CA LEU A 98 3.93 6.36 -7.81
C LEU A 98 5.19 7.09 -7.32
N PHE A 99 5.35 8.36 -7.70
CA PHE A 99 6.47 9.18 -7.27
C PHE A 99 6.52 9.31 -5.75
N LEU A 100 5.40 9.63 -5.11
CA LEU A 100 5.31 9.68 -3.65
C LEU A 100 5.62 8.32 -3.02
N GLY A 101 5.11 7.23 -3.62
CA GLY A 101 5.34 5.85 -3.17
C GLY A 101 6.80 5.43 -3.16
N CYS A 102 7.65 6.01 -4.02
CA CYS A 102 9.08 5.73 -4.03
C CYS A 102 9.81 6.26 -2.79
N PHE A 103 9.27 7.29 -2.11
CA PHE A 103 9.94 7.99 -1.01
C PHE A 103 9.30 7.75 0.35
N ILE A 104 7.99 7.61 0.38
CA ILE A 104 7.18 7.58 1.60
C ILE A 104 6.49 6.22 1.72
N GLY A 105 6.29 5.73 2.94
CA GLY A 105 5.57 4.49 3.18
C GLY A 105 4.11 4.55 2.69
N SER A 106 3.61 3.42 2.18
CA SER A 106 2.27 3.35 1.59
C SER A 106 1.14 3.81 2.52
N MET A 107 1.21 3.44 3.80
CA MET A 107 0.19 3.79 4.79
C MET A 107 0.09 5.30 4.98
N GLN A 108 1.24 5.98 5.08
CA GLN A 108 1.30 7.44 5.27
C GLN A 108 0.72 8.19 4.05
N ILE A 109 1.08 7.75 2.85
CA ILE A 109 0.56 8.35 1.62
C ILE A 109 -0.94 8.18 1.53
N LEU A 110 -1.46 6.96 1.76
CA LEU A 110 -2.89 6.70 1.68
C LEU A 110 -3.68 7.57 2.66
N ILE A 111 -3.22 7.71 3.90
CA ILE A 111 -3.84 8.59 4.89
C ILE A 111 -3.84 10.04 4.41
N MET A 112 -2.72 10.51 3.87
CA MET A 112 -2.56 11.89 3.43
C MET A 112 -3.37 12.24 2.18
N VAL A 113 -3.47 11.30 1.23
CA VAL A 113 -4.07 11.55 -0.08
C VAL A 113 -5.54 11.10 -0.13
N ALA A 114 -6.03 10.33 0.86
CA ALA A 114 -7.39 9.81 0.89
C ALA A 114 -8.48 10.88 0.61
N PRO A 115 -8.47 12.09 1.23
CA PRO A 115 -9.48 13.10 0.94
C PRO A 115 -9.45 13.60 -0.51
N LEU A 116 -8.26 13.73 -1.11
CA LEU A 116 -8.11 14.09 -2.52
C LEU A 116 -8.69 13.00 -3.43
N LEU A 117 -8.38 11.73 -3.13
CA LEU A 117 -8.89 10.59 -3.90
C LEU A 117 -10.42 10.51 -3.85
N MET A 118 -11.02 10.73 -2.69
CA MET A 118 -12.48 10.74 -2.53
C MET A 118 -13.13 11.85 -3.35
N ASN A 119 -12.58 13.06 -3.30
CA ASN A 119 -13.09 14.18 -4.09
C ASN A 119 -12.96 13.93 -5.61
N LEU A 120 -11.82 13.38 -6.04
CA LEU A 120 -11.62 13.04 -7.45
C LEU A 120 -12.52 11.89 -7.90
N ALA A 121 -12.75 10.87 -7.08
CA ALA A 121 -13.66 9.78 -7.40
C ALA A 121 -15.08 10.31 -7.68
N THR A 122 -15.57 11.20 -6.81
CA THR A 122 -16.87 11.85 -6.97
C THR A 122 -16.93 12.71 -8.24
N ALA A 123 -15.89 13.55 -8.46
CA ALA A 123 -15.83 14.46 -9.61
C ALA A 123 -15.73 13.71 -10.95
N LEU A 124 -15.05 12.56 -10.99
CA LEU A 124 -14.87 11.73 -12.19
C LEU A 124 -15.98 10.69 -12.38
N GLY A 125 -16.94 10.59 -11.44
CA GLY A 125 -17.99 9.56 -11.47
C GLY A 125 -17.43 8.14 -11.37
N MET A 126 -16.37 7.94 -10.58
CA MET A 126 -15.73 6.63 -10.37
C MET A 126 -16.17 6.02 -9.04
N SER A 127 -16.19 4.69 -8.98
CA SER A 127 -16.38 3.97 -7.72
C SER A 127 -15.24 4.26 -6.73
N TYR A 128 -15.57 4.50 -5.46
CA TYR A 128 -14.58 4.65 -4.39
C TYR A 128 -13.71 3.41 -4.24
N VAL A 129 -14.27 2.21 -4.48
CA VAL A 129 -13.54 0.95 -4.44
C VAL A 129 -12.48 0.90 -5.54
N GLN A 130 -12.84 1.27 -6.77
CA GLN A 130 -11.90 1.30 -7.87
C GLN A 130 -10.77 2.30 -7.60
N MET A 131 -11.11 3.51 -7.15
CA MET A 131 -10.13 4.55 -6.80
C MET A 131 -9.19 4.07 -5.68
N GLY A 132 -9.75 3.43 -4.65
CA GLY A 132 -8.99 2.87 -3.54
C GLY A 132 -8.04 1.74 -3.97
N VAL A 133 -8.52 0.78 -4.76
CA VAL A 133 -7.69 -0.33 -5.29
C VAL A 133 -6.55 0.20 -6.15
N MET A 134 -6.85 1.14 -7.04
CA MET A 134 -5.84 1.81 -7.88
C MET A 134 -4.78 2.48 -7.01
N ALA A 135 -5.18 3.25 -6.01
CA ALA A 135 -4.25 3.98 -5.15
C ALA A 135 -3.36 3.03 -4.33
N VAL A 136 -3.94 1.99 -3.72
CA VAL A 136 -3.18 0.99 -2.95
C VAL A 136 -2.17 0.26 -3.82
N LEU A 137 -2.58 -0.20 -5.00
CA LEU A 137 -1.68 -0.87 -5.96
C LEU A 137 -0.54 0.07 -6.38
N ASN A 138 -0.87 1.31 -6.70
CA ASN A 138 0.10 2.30 -7.16
C ASN A 138 1.17 2.59 -6.11
N VAL A 139 0.75 2.92 -4.89
CA VAL A 139 1.68 3.25 -3.80
C VAL A 139 2.51 2.03 -3.40
N THR A 140 1.92 0.82 -3.46
CA THR A 140 2.65 -0.43 -3.20
C THR A 140 3.71 -0.69 -4.28
N LEU A 141 3.41 -0.40 -5.55
CA LEU A 141 4.39 -0.41 -6.64
C LEU A 141 5.52 0.58 -6.40
N GLY A 142 5.21 1.78 -5.89
CA GLY A 142 6.20 2.78 -5.50
C GLY A 142 7.23 2.24 -4.52
N LEU A 143 6.82 1.44 -3.53
CA LEU A 143 7.72 0.87 -2.51
C LEU A 143 8.82 -0.05 -3.09
N ILE A 144 8.62 -0.61 -4.27
CA ILE A 144 9.58 -1.49 -4.94
C ILE A 144 10.21 -0.84 -6.18
N THR A 145 9.77 0.37 -6.53
CA THR A 145 10.26 1.12 -7.70
C THR A 145 11.45 2.02 -7.31
N PRO A 146 12.53 2.04 -8.11
CA PRO A 146 13.60 3.02 -7.91
C PRO A 146 13.04 4.46 -7.95
N PRO A 147 13.61 5.43 -7.20
CA PRO A 147 15.00 5.48 -6.72
C PRO A 147 15.25 4.88 -5.34
N MET A 148 14.30 4.88 -4.42
CA MET A 148 14.57 4.42 -3.05
C MET A 148 14.17 2.96 -2.79
N ALA A 149 13.07 2.49 -3.39
CA ALA A 149 12.58 1.12 -3.25
C ALA A 149 12.67 0.56 -1.81
N PRO A 150 12.06 1.22 -0.80
CA PRO A 150 12.32 0.90 0.61
C PRO A 150 11.97 -0.54 0.99
N ALA A 151 10.92 -1.12 0.40
CA ALA A 151 10.58 -2.51 0.65
C ALA A 151 11.64 -3.47 0.09
N LEU A 152 12.20 -3.17 -1.08
CA LEU A 152 13.25 -3.96 -1.68
C LEU A 152 14.54 -3.91 -0.86
N PHE A 153 14.87 -2.74 -0.30
CA PHE A 153 16.02 -2.58 0.58
C PHE A 153 15.90 -3.45 1.84
N VAL A 154 14.74 -3.43 2.48
CA VAL A 154 14.47 -4.27 3.67
C VAL A 154 14.57 -5.76 3.33
N THR A 155 13.99 -6.18 2.21
CA THR A 155 14.03 -7.57 1.74
C THR A 155 15.46 -8.03 1.41
N ALA A 156 16.23 -7.22 0.70
CA ALA A 156 17.63 -7.51 0.37
C ALA A 156 18.47 -7.69 1.64
N LYS A 157 18.29 -6.81 2.64
CA LYS A 157 18.95 -6.89 3.93
C LYS A 157 18.57 -8.15 4.70
N ALA A 158 17.29 -8.52 4.71
CA ALA A 158 16.79 -9.71 5.41
C ALA A 158 17.31 -11.02 4.79
N THR A 159 17.46 -11.06 3.46
CA THR A 159 17.95 -12.24 2.72
C THR A 159 19.46 -12.30 2.58
N GLY A 160 20.19 -11.26 3.02
CA GLY A 160 21.64 -11.17 2.87
C GLY A 160 22.12 -10.93 1.43
N ASN A 161 21.23 -10.57 0.52
CA ASN A 161 21.53 -10.28 -0.88
C ASN A 161 21.95 -8.82 -1.06
N LYS A 162 22.68 -8.54 -2.15
CA LYS A 162 22.98 -7.16 -2.54
C LYS A 162 21.74 -6.51 -3.13
N PHE A 163 21.52 -5.25 -2.79
CA PHE A 163 20.39 -4.45 -3.28
C PHE A 163 20.31 -4.42 -4.82
N GLU A 164 21.45 -4.25 -5.49
CA GLU A 164 21.54 -4.18 -6.94
C GLU A 164 21.07 -5.49 -7.61
N THR A 165 21.39 -6.63 -7.00
CA THR A 165 20.95 -7.94 -7.50
C THR A 165 19.44 -8.10 -7.36
N ALA A 166 18.90 -7.75 -6.18
CA ALA A 166 17.46 -7.77 -5.95
C ALA A 166 16.72 -6.83 -6.91
N LEU A 167 17.24 -5.62 -7.13
CA LEU A 167 16.69 -4.63 -8.05
C LEU A 167 16.60 -5.14 -9.49
N LYS A 168 17.67 -5.78 -9.99
CA LYS A 168 17.73 -6.32 -11.35
C LYS A 168 16.59 -7.32 -11.63
N TYR A 169 16.30 -8.18 -10.68
CA TYR A 169 15.19 -9.13 -10.83
C TYR A 169 13.82 -8.47 -10.64
N THR A 170 13.70 -7.54 -9.70
CA THR A 170 12.43 -6.84 -9.44
C THR A 170 11.97 -6.03 -10.64
N VAL A 171 12.87 -5.37 -11.36
CA VAL A 171 12.52 -4.58 -12.56
C VAL A 171 11.77 -5.41 -13.61
N GLN A 172 12.09 -6.69 -13.76
CA GLN A 172 11.37 -7.57 -14.69
C GLN A 172 9.90 -7.79 -14.27
N PHE A 173 9.61 -7.79 -12.97
CA PHE A 173 8.26 -7.93 -12.44
C PHE A 173 7.49 -6.60 -12.42
N LEU A 174 8.16 -5.45 -12.49
CA LEU A 174 7.48 -4.16 -12.55
C LEU A 174 6.62 -4.02 -13.80
N ILE A 175 7.04 -4.59 -14.95
CA ILE A 175 6.30 -4.48 -16.20
C ILE A 175 4.88 -5.05 -16.08
N PRO A 176 4.68 -6.35 -15.71
CA PRO A 176 3.33 -6.89 -15.53
C PRO A 176 2.54 -6.17 -14.42
N MET A 177 3.21 -5.69 -13.37
CA MET A 177 2.55 -4.94 -12.31
C MET A 177 2.05 -3.58 -12.79
N PHE A 178 2.81 -2.86 -13.63
CA PHE A 178 2.33 -1.63 -14.28
C PHE A 178 1.16 -1.89 -15.23
N ILE A 179 1.18 -3.00 -15.98
CA ILE A 179 0.06 -3.40 -16.82
C ILE A 179 -1.18 -3.62 -15.94
N THR A 180 -1.05 -4.34 -14.84
CA THR A 180 -2.15 -4.56 -13.87
C THR A 180 -2.66 -3.24 -13.31
N LEU A 181 -1.78 -2.29 -12.96
CA LEU A 181 -2.16 -0.96 -12.49
C LEU A 181 -2.98 -0.22 -13.56
N MET A 182 -2.56 -0.26 -14.81
CA MET A 182 -3.32 0.38 -15.90
C MET A 182 -4.69 -0.28 -16.09
N ILE A 183 -4.75 -1.60 -16.08
CA ILE A 183 -6.02 -2.33 -16.19
C ILE A 183 -6.96 -1.95 -15.04
N THR A 184 -6.50 -1.97 -13.80
CA THR A 184 -7.33 -1.60 -12.63
C THR A 184 -7.75 -0.13 -12.63
N THR A 185 -6.93 0.75 -13.20
CA THR A 185 -7.26 2.17 -13.33
C THR A 185 -8.41 2.41 -14.31
N PHE A 186 -8.40 1.73 -15.46
CA PHE A 186 -9.34 2.02 -16.55
C PHE A 186 -10.49 1.01 -16.68
N TRP A 187 -10.37 -0.17 -16.08
CA TRP A 187 -11.37 -1.24 -16.20
C TRP A 187 -12.05 -1.54 -14.85
N GLU A 188 -13.14 -0.82 -14.60
CA GLU A 188 -13.93 -0.96 -13.36
C GLU A 188 -14.43 -2.39 -13.07
N PRO A 189 -14.90 -3.20 -14.05
CA PRO A 189 -15.40 -4.54 -13.77
C PRO A 189 -14.40 -5.44 -13.05
N LEU A 190 -13.11 -5.28 -13.27
CA LEU A 190 -12.08 -6.08 -12.60
C LEU A 190 -12.03 -5.80 -11.09
N THR A 191 -12.10 -4.53 -10.70
CA THR A 191 -12.02 -4.11 -9.29
C THR A 191 -13.34 -4.37 -8.55
N MET A 192 -14.48 -4.33 -9.27
CA MET A 192 -15.80 -4.52 -8.71
C MET A 192 -16.28 -5.98 -8.74
N PHE A 193 -15.54 -6.87 -9.41
CA PHE A 193 -15.92 -8.29 -9.54
C PHE A 193 -16.04 -8.97 -8.18
N LEU A 194 -15.01 -8.84 -7.34
CA LEU A 194 -14.96 -9.49 -6.03
C LEU A 194 -15.99 -8.91 -5.04
N PRO A 195 -16.13 -7.58 -4.87
CA PRO A 195 -17.17 -6.99 -4.04
C PRO A 195 -18.60 -7.41 -4.44
N ARG A 196 -18.88 -7.46 -5.74
CA ARG A 196 -20.19 -7.90 -6.25
C ARG A 196 -20.45 -9.39 -5.99
N LEU A 197 -19.42 -10.23 -6.12
CA LEU A 197 -19.53 -11.66 -5.90
C LEU A 197 -19.74 -12.00 -4.41
N LEU A 198 -19.16 -11.21 -3.51
CA LEU A 198 -19.28 -11.36 -2.06
C LEU A 198 -20.51 -10.66 -1.46
N GLY A 199 -21.36 -10.02 -2.29
CA GLY A 199 -22.58 -9.36 -1.84
C GLY A 199 -22.34 -8.18 -0.88
N SER A 200 -21.16 -7.56 -0.91
CA SER A 200 -20.78 -6.47 -0.02
C SER A 200 -21.22 -5.08 -0.54
N MET A 201 -22.10 -5.05 -1.54
CA MET A 201 -22.80 -3.86 -2.06
C MET A 201 -24.27 -4.11 -2.23
#